data_18e294104822419c423b33573d5cb976
#
_entry.id   18e294104822419c423b33573d5cb976
#
_cell.length_a   1.000
_cell.length_b   1.000
_cell.length_c   1.000
_cell.angle_alpha   90.00
_cell.angle_beta   90.00
_cell.angle_gamma   90.00
#
_symmetry.space_group_name_H-M   'P 1'
#
loop_
_entity.id
_entity.type
_entity.pdbx_description
1 polymer ?
#
loop_
_entity_poly.entity_id
_entity_poly.type
_entity_poly.pdbx_seq_one_letter_code
_entity_poly.pdbx_strand_id
1 'polypeptide(L)'
;NALFLITALTKYPEYTGIISLGIHEGVAYYDTRKQFISDMQKIFSNYSNGRIKIDAPFLKWKKPMIYQYCIDNRVPTKLTYSCEKSGRKPCGLCNSCLDRSKWNASSLYKI
;
A
#
# COMPACT_ATOMS: atom_id res chain seq x y z
N ASN A 1 3.94 7.36 -4.55
CA ASN A 1 4.81 6.32 -3.93
C ASN A 1 6.31 6.66 -4.07
N ALA A 2 6.76 7.28 -5.19
CA ALA A 2 8.17 7.65 -5.35
C ALA A 2 8.67 8.56 -4.22
N LEU A 3 7.92 9.58 -3.83
CA LEU A 3 8.28 10.49 -2.75
C LEU A 3 8.50 9.73 -1.42
N PHE A 4 7.65 8.78 -1.09
CA PHE A 4 7.81 7.99 0.14
C PHE A 4 9.09 7.17 0.13
N LEU A 5 9.39 6.52 -0.99
CA LEU A 5 10.62 5.75 -1.16
C LEU A 5 11.86 6.63 -1.04
N ILE A 6 11.90 7.76 -1.77
CA ILE A 6 13.05 8.68 -1.72
C ILE A 6 13.23 9.27 -0.32
N THR A 7 12.14 9.61 0.37
CA THR A 7 12.19 10.07 1.76
C THR A 7 12.79 9.01 2.68
N ALA A 8 12.40 7.74 2.51
CA ALA A 8 13.00 6.64 3.28
C ALA A 8 14.50 6.50 3.01
N LEU A 9 14.92 6.57 1.75
CA LEU A 9 16.33 6.49 1.37
C LEU A 9 17.15 7.64 1.97
N THR A 10 16.63 8.87 1.91
CA THR A 10 17.34 10.06 2.46
C THR A 10 17.43 10.03 3.97
N LYS A 11 16.40 9.50 4.65
CA LYS A 11 16.37 9.42 6.12
C LYS A 11 17.23 8.29 6.66
N TYR A 12 17.35 7.20 5.92
CA TYR A 12 18.04 5.97 6.35
C TYR A 12 19.03 5.49 5.28
N PRO A 13 20.05 6.30 4.90
CA PRO A 13 20.93 5.98 3.79
C PRO A 13 21.78 4.72 4.02
N GLU A 14 22.07 4.40 5.29
CA GLU A 14 22.86 3.22 5.67
C GLU A 14 22.02 1.96 5.94
N TYR A 15 20.71 2.03 5.72
CA TYR A 15 19.83 0.88 5.94
C TYR A 15 20.20 -0.29 5.02
N THR A 16 20.13 -1.49 5.57
CA THR A 16 20.28 -2.75 4.83
C THR A 16 19.04 -3.60 5.08
N GLY A 17 18.34 -3.96 4.02
CA GLY A 17 17.13 -4.77 4.15
C GLY A 17 16.09 -4.47 3.08
N ILE A 18 14.82 -4.66 3.41
CA ILE A 18 13.70 -4.54 2.49
C ILE A 18 12.83 -3.36 2.89
N ILE A 19 12.45 -2.54 1.91
CA ILE A 19 11.40 -1.53 2.03
C ILE A 19 10.19 -2.04 1.25
N SER A 20 9.07 -2.25 1.93
CA SER A 20 7.85 -2.78 1.33
C SER A 20 6.82 -1.70 1.09
N LEU A 21 6.15 -1.76 -0.08
CA LEU A 21 5.03 -0.91 -0.45
C LEU A 21 3.73 -1.71 -0.49
N GLY A 22 2.64 -1.11 0.03
CA GLY A 22 1.29 -1.69 -0.01
C GLY A 22 0.54 -1.46 -1.32
N ILE A 23 1.22 -1.30 -2.45
CA ILE A 23 0.60 -1.17 -3.77
C ILE A 23 -0.01 -2.49 -4.23
N HIS A 24 -1.09 -2.40 -5.02
CA HIS A 24 -1.87 -3.58 -5.42
C HIS A 24 -2.44 -3.43 -6.84
N GLU A 25 -2.95 -4.53 -7.41
CA GLU A 25 -3.60 -4.57 -8.72
C GLU A 25 -4.93 -3.79 -8.73
N GLY A 26 -5.30 -3.30 -9.92
CA GLY A 26 -6.59 -2.61 -10.15
C GLY A 26 -6.50 -1.10 -10.05
N VAL A 27 -5.29 -0.53 -9.97
CA VAL A 27 -5.04 0.91 -9.98
C VAL A 27 -4.27 1.28 -11.24
N ALA A 28 -4.70 2.34 -11.94
CA ALA A 28 -4.15 2.70 -13.27
C ALA A 28 -2.85 3.52 -13.22
N TYR A 29 -2.41 3.98 -12.04
CA TYR A 29 -1.24 4.84 -11.91
C TYR A 29 0.07 4.07 -12.14
N TYR A 30 1.06 4.74 -12.75
CA TYR A 30 2.39 4.18 -12.98
C TYR A 30 3.05 3.69 -11.69
N ASP A 31 2.94 4.45 -10.61
CA ASP A 31 3.59 4.16 -9.32
C ASP A 31 2.90 3.05 -8.49
N THR A 32 2.00 2.31 -9.13
CA THR A 32 1.37 1.09 -8.59
C THR A 32 1.67 -0.15 -9.44
N ARG A 33 2.59 -0.05 -10.40
CA ARG A 33 2.89 -1.12 -11.36
C ARG A 33 4.23 -1.79 -11.09
N LYS A 34 4.39 -3.00 -11.61
CA LYS A 34 5.65 -3.76 -11.57
C LYS A 34 6.83 -2.96 -12.15
N GLN A 35 6.60 -2.21 -13.23
CA GLN A 35 7.62 -1.38 -13.87
C GLN A 35 8.16 -0.33 -12.89
N PHE A 36 7.29 0.34 -12.15
CA PHE A 36 7.71 1.30 -11.12
C PHE A 36 8.64 0.67 -10.07
N ILE A 37 8.29 -0.53 -9.56
CA ILE A 37 9.14 -1.24 -8.60
C ILE A 37 10.51 -1.53 -9.19
N SER A 38 10.56 -1.99 -10.46
CA SER A 38 11.81 -2.27 -11.16
C SER A 38 12.67 -1.01 -11.33
N ASP A 39 12.07 0.10 -11.70
CA ASP A 39 12.78 1.36 -11.93
C ASP A 39 13.30 1.95 -10.61
N MET A 40 12.49 1.94 -9.57
CA MET A 40 12.91 2.37 -8.24
C MET A 40 13.99 1.45 -7.65
N GLN A 41 13.91 0.14 -7.89
CA GLN A 41 14.97 -0.78 -7.45
C GLN A 41 16.32 -0.46 -8.08
N LYS A 42 16.37 -0.06 -9.35
CA LYS A 42 17.63 0.37 -10.00
C LYS A 42 18.22 1.60 -9.30
N ILE A 43 17.38 2.61 -9.01
CA ILE A 43 17.79 3.80 -8.29
C ILE A 43 18.35 3.43 -6.91
N PHE A 44 17.59 2.66 -6.14
CA PHE A 44 17.99 2.23 -4.79
C PHE A 44 19.27 1.39 -4.79
N SER A 45 19.43 0.51 -5.76
CA SER A 45 20.64 -0.31 -5.89
C SER A 45 21.88 0.53 -6.13
N ASN A 46 21.77 1.59 -6.93
CA ASN A 46 22.89 2.52 -7.18
C ASN A 46 23.24 3.35 -5.94
N TYR A 47 22.24 3.89 -5.22
CA TYR A 47 22.49 4.68 -4.02
C TYR A 47 22.95 3.85 -2.81
N SER A 48 22.52 2.62 -2.71
CA SER A 48 22.77 1.75 -1.55
C SER A 48 23.78 0.64 -1.80
N ASN A 49 24.43 0.61 -2.97
CA ASN A 49 25.27 -0.53 -3.38
C ASN A 49 24.55 -1.89 -3.23
N GLY A 50 23.27 -1.95 -3.60
CA GLY A 50 22.43 -3.13 -3.54
C GLY A 50 21.95 -3.57 -2.14
N ARG A 51 22.25 -2.81 -1.10
CA ARG A 51 21.86 -3.13 0.28
C ARG A 51 20.36 -3.05 0.52
N ILE A 52 19.66 -2.11 -0.16
CA ILE A 52 18.22 -1.91 0.00
C ILE A 52 17.47 -2.58 -1.15
N LYS A 53 16.52 -3.43 -0.79
CA LYS A 53 15.59 -4.04 -1.73
C LYS A 53 14.21 -3.43 -1.57
N ILE A 54 13.51 -3.23 -2.70
CA ILE A 54 12.12 -2.77 -2.71
C ILE A 54 11.23 -3.97 -2.99
N ASP A 55 10.19 -4.13 -2.20
CA ASP A 55 9.20 -5.18 -2.34
C ASP A 55 7.78 -4.61 -2.38
N ALA A 56 6.88 -5.32 -3.04
CA ALA A 56 5.47 -5.00 -3.10
C ALA A 56 4.66 -6.31 -2.99
N PRO A 57 4.45 -6.83 -1.78
CA PRO A 57 3.88 -8.15 -1.56
C PRO A 57 2.45 -8.30 -2.11
N PHE A 58 1.71 -7.20 -2.21
CA PHE A 58 0.33 -7.20 -2.73
C PHE A 58 0.22 -6.81 -4.21
N LEU A 59 1.34 -6.68 -4.93
CA LEU A 59 1.38 -6.17 -6.32
C LEU A 59 0.40 -6.88 -7.28
N LYS A 60 0.20 -8.18 -7.08
CA LYS A 60 -0.70 -9.02 -7.90
C LYS A 60 -2.06 -9.29 -7.23
N TRP A 61 -2.32 -8.67 -6.10
CA TRP A 61 -3.54 -8.89 -5.33
C TRP A 61 -4.59 -7.85 -5.66
N LYS A 62 -5.84 -8.27 -5.73
CA LYS A 62 -6.99 -7.37 -5.78
C LYS A 62 -7.40 -6.95 -4.37
N LYS A 63 -8.01 -5.78 -4.23
CA LYS A 63 -8.48 -5.28 -2.92
C LYS A 63 -9.27 -6.30 -2.09
N PRO A 64 -10.20 -7.10 -2.66
CA PRO A 64 -10.89 -8.13 -1.90
C PRO A 64 -9.97 -9.14 -1.21
N MET A 65 -8.93 -9.56 -1.91
CA MET A 65 -7.95 -10.52 -1.37
C MET A 65 -7.14 -9.92 -0.22
N ILE A 66 -6.76 -8.65 -0.34
CA ILE A 66 -6.03 -7.93 0.72
C ILE A 66 -6.92 -7.78 1.94
N TYR A 67 -8.20 -7.44 1.74
CA TYR A 67 -9.14 -7.30 2.83
C TYR A 67 -9.37 -8.64 3.55
N GLN A 68 -9.55 -9.73 2.80
CA GLN A 68 -9.66 -11.07 3.37
C GLN A 68 -8.41 -11.42 4.18
N TYR A 69 -7.23 -11.16 3.64
CA TYR A 69 -5.97 -11.35 4.35
C TYR A 69 -5.91 -10.57 5.68
N CYS A 70 -6.40 -9.32 5.68
CA CYS A 70 -6.47 -8.53 6.90
C CYS A 70 -7.39 -9.18 7.95
N ILE A 71 -8.52 -9.74 7.54
CA ILE A 71 -9.44 -10.43 8.43
C ILE A 71 -8.79 -11.70 9.00
N ASP A 72 -8.24 -12.55 8.12
CA ASP A 72 -7.62 -13.82 8.50
C ASP A 72 -6.45 -13.63 9.48
N ASN A 73 -5.73 -12.53 9.34
CA ASN A 73 -4.61 -12.17 10.21
C ASN A 73 -4.99 -11.21 11.35
N ARG A 74 -6.30 -10.96 11.57
CA ARG A 74 -6.81 -10.10 12.65
C ARG A 74 -6.22 -8.68 12.64
N VAL A 75 -5.94 -8.15 11.45
CA VAL A 75 -5.48 -6.76 11.30
C VAL A 75 -6.59 -5.81 11.77
N PRO A 76 -6.31 -4.84 12.66
CA PRO A 76 -7.33 -3.96 13.20
C PRO A 76 -7.78 -2.90 12.17
N THR A 77 -8.50 -3.32 11.14
CA THR A 77 -8.94 -2.47 10.03
C THR A 77 -9.79 -1.28 10.48
N LYS A 78 -10.43 -1.37 11.64
CA LYS A 78 -11.17 -0.25 12.26
C LYS A 78 -10.28 0.96 12.59
N LEU A 79 -8.99 0.75 12.80
CA LEU A 79 -8.01 1.81 13.07
C LEU A 79 -7.46 2.46 11.79
N THR A 80 -7.80 1.94 10.62
CA THR A 80 -7.35 2.48 9.33
C THR A 80 -8.29 3.57 8.82
N TYR A 81 -7.74 4.53 8.10
CA TYR A 81 -8.49 5.62 7.47
C TYR A 81 -8.15 5.68 5.98
N SER A 82 -9.17 5.71 5.12
CA SER A 82 -9.00 5.67 3.66
C SER A 82 -9.70 6.79 2.91
N CYS A 83 -10.44 7.66 3.58
CA CYS A 83 -11.16 8.75 2.93
C CYS A 83 -10.19 9.73 2.26
N GLU A 84 -10.50 10.10 1.00
CA GLU A 84 -9.69 11.02 0.19
C GLU A 84 -9.98 12.50 0.50
N LYS A 85 -11.04 12.78 1.25
CA LYS A 85 -11.38 14.15 1.68
C LYS A 85 -10.80 14.43 3.07
N SER A 86 -10.33 15.65 3.25
CA SER A 86 -9.92 16.14 4.57
C SER A 86 -11.10 16.14 5.54
N GLY A 87 -10.90 15.67 6.75
CA GLY A 87 -11.94 15.65 7.79
C GLY A 87 -11.67 14.63 8.88
N ARG A 88 -12.32 14.81 10.02
CA ARG A 88 -12.21 13.87 11.15
C ARG A 88 -13.03 12.59 10.95
N LYS A 89 -14.02 12.64 10.03
CA LYS A 89 -14.91 11.50 9.74
C LYS A 89 -14.88 11.19 8.24
N PRO A 90 -14.97 9.93 7.84
CA PRO A 90 -15.09 9.55 6.43
C PRO A 90 -16.30 10.23 5.78
N CYS A 91 -16.13 10.75 4.55
CA CYS A 91 -17.21 11.46 3.84
C CYS A 91 -18.34 10.53 3.33
N GLY A 92 -18.11 9.23 3.23
CA GLY A 92 -19.07 8.26 2.71
C GLY A 92 -19.29 8.26 1.19
N LEU A 93 -18.71 9.24 0.47
CA LEU A 93 -19.05 9.51 -0.94
C LEU A 93 -17.87 9.33 -1.91
N CYS A 94 -16.62 9.43 -1.46
CA CYS A 94 -15.47 9.23 -2.34
C CYS A 94 -15.27 7.75 -2.65
N ASN A 95 -14.53 7.45 -3.73
CA ASN A 95 -14.31 6.08 -4.18
C ASN A 95 -13.75 5.18 -3.08
N SER A 96 -12.83 5.67 -2.27
CA SER A 96 -12.26 4.92 -1.14
C SER A 96 -13.28 4.63 -0.04
N CYS A 97 -14.21 5.56 0.23
CA CYS A 97 -15.31 5.31 1.18
C CYS A 97 -16.32 4.31 0.62
N LEU A 98 -16.67 4.42 -0.66
CA LEU A 98 -17.58 3.48 -1.32
C LEU A 98 -16.98 2.07 -1.40
N ASP A 99 -15.71 1.95 -1.72
CA ASP A 99 -15.00 0.67 -1.66
C ASP A 99 -15.06 0.07 -0.25
N ARG A 100 -14.72 0.87 0.75
CA ARG A 100 -14.74 0.43 2.15
C ARG A 100 -16.11 -0.04 2.62
N SER A 101 -17.19 0.62 2.18
CA SER A 101 -18.56 0.22 2.53
C SER A 101 -18.93 -1.15 1.98
N LYS A 102 -18.45 -1.50 0.77
CA LYS A 102 -18.67 -2.83 0.17
C LYS A 102 -18.06 -3.94 1.02
N TRP A 103 -16.90 -3.70 1.61
CA TRP A 103 -16.21 -4.68 2.46
C TRP A 103 -16.87 -4.82 3.83
N ASN A 104 -17.35 -3.72 4.41
CA ASN A 104 -18.05 -3.73 5.68
C ASN A 104 -19.47 -4.35 5.58
N ALA A 105 -20.07 -4.30 4.39
CA ALA A 105 -21.43 -4.82 4.14
C ALA A 105 -21.46 -6.32 3.83
N SER A 106 -20.35 -6.92 3.42
CA SER A 106 -20.29 -8.37 3.24
C SER A 106 -20.40 -9.04 4.61
N SER A 107 -21.52 -9.72 4.81
CA SER A 107 -21.99 -10.29 6.10
C SER A 107 -21.07 -11.34 6.74
N LEU A 108 -19.96 -11.67 6.12
CA LEU A 108 -18.91 -12.54 6.68
C LEU A 108 -18.07 -11.84 7.76
N TYR A 109 -18.26 -10.55 8.00
CA TYR A 109 -17.37 -9.72 8.84
C TYR A 109 -18.08 -8.96 9.95
N LYS A 110 -19.24 -9.45 10.39
CA LYS A 110 -19.84 -9.00 11.65
C LYS A 110 -19.13 -9.71 12.80
N ILE A 111 -18.05 -9.13 13.25
CA ILE A 111 -17.52 -9.32 14.60
C ILE A 111 -17.24 -7.96 15.18
#